data_aff24e6e00141367008331092d39463c
#
_entry.id   aff24e6e00141367008331092d39463c
#
_cell.length_a   1.000
_cell.length_b   1.000
_cell.length_c   1.000
_cell.angle_alpha   90.00
_cell.angle_beta   90.00
_cell.angle_gamma   90.00
#
_symmetry.space_group_name_H-M   'P 1'
#
loop_
_entity.id
_entity.type
_entity.pdbx_description
1 polymer ?
#
loop_
_entity_poly.entity_id
_entity_poly.type
_entity_poly.pdbx_seq_one_letter_code
_entity_poly.pdbx_strand_id
1 'polypeptide(L)'
;MNNRLRRLLLLTTLLALLLGLSAPSAPGSLAANLTNTTVSGIDVDATTIPQLQALMNEHRINAVDLTNFYLQRIRQLNPLLHAVISTSPTALADARAADEARRRGDRRPLLGIPIIVKDNINTAGMPTTAGSWALAGSTPGDAFIAKQLKAAGAIIIGKANLSEWANFRSGPSSSGWSGIGGQTNMPYALDRNPCGSSSGSGVVAAADLAVAAVGTETDGSIVCPAGANGVVGIKPTLGLWSRAGVVPISANQDTAGPIARNVTDAAVLLGAVTGVDPKDAATAAQAGHAFTDYTQFLDDRALEGARIGVWRTGTYSPTLVGPVVEPILDNVIAALKAQGATVVDPADIDLSATENEFPALLCEFKSDIATYLQTYVHGKNPVSGEAYPQTLADLIAFDKAHPNLEGPWNDAIFEAAQETNGRDAACDQLRATTTPPVQAAIDSLMSANDLDAIIGLTNGSAWLTNDNPDEGDLGGHFEYFVGSSTAAAVSGYPDITVPAGYDAGLPLGITFIGPRWGEPKLLGLAYDYEQATHVRVPPQLEAQGGGQPGMPATGDNNESFLAVMFALGMLSLGVGTLIRSRRSGSTRRL
;
A
#
# COMPACT_ATOMS: atom_id res chain seq x y z
N MET A 1 -49.97 52.75 22.59
CA MET A 1 -49.16 51.58 22.26
C MET A 1 -48.67 50.90 23.54
N ASN A 2 -49.23 49.73 23.81
CA ASN A 2 -49.31 49.10 25.15
C ASN A 2 -47.91 48.56 25.58
N ASN A 3 -47.57 48.81 26.86
CA ASN A 3 -46.32 48.37 27.49
C ASN A 3 -45.98 46.84 27.34
N ARG A 4 -46.95 46.04 26.97
CA ARG A 4 -46.73 44.59 26.61
C ARG A 4 -46.09 44.41 25.27
N LEU A 5 -46.31 45.26 24.27
CA LEU A 5 -45.70 45.16 22.93
C LEU A 5 -44.23 45.61 22.93
N ARG A 6 -43.85 46.56 23.80
CA ARG A 6 -42.45 46.98 23.99
C ARG A 6 -41.61 45.92 24.71
N ARG A 7 -42.21 45.14 25.61
CA ARG A 7 -41.49 44.01 26.27
C ARG A 7 -41.33 42.79 25.34
N LEU A 8 -42.26 42.57 24.41
CA LEU A 8 -42.16 41.49 23.42
C LEU A 8 -41.09 41.79 22.35
N LEU A 9 -41.00 43.06 21.92
CA LEU A 9 -39.96 43.50 20.94
C LEU A 9 -38.54 43.53 21.55
N LEU A 10 -38.40 43.80 22.85
CA LEU A 10 -37.10 43.74 23.53
C LEU A 10 -36.64 42.32 23.83
N LEU A 11 -37.55 41.36 24.01
CA LEU A 11 -37.22 39.94 24.18
C LEU A 11 -36.85 39.27 22.86
N THR A 12 -37.45 39.67 21.74
CA THR A 12 -37.11 39.14 20.41
C THR A 12 -35.77 39.67 19.89
N THR A 13 -35.38 40.89 20.22
CA THR A 13 -34.06 41.46 19.88
C THR A 13 -32.94 40.90 20.77
N LEU A 14 -33.21 40.54 22.04
CA LEU A 14 -32.21 39.91 22.91
C LEU A 14 -32.00 38.43 22.57
N LEU A 15 -33.04 37.73 22.08
CA LEU A 15 -32.92 36.32 21.62
C LEU A 15 -32.21 36.22 20.27
N ALA A 16 -32.31 37.25 19.41
CA ALA A 16 -31.57 37.34 18.15
C ALA A 16 -30.08 37.68 18.35
N LEU A 17 -29.70 38.32 19.46
CA LEU A 17 -28.28 38.59 19.79
C LEU A 17 -27.61 37.42 20.52
N LEU A 18 -28.33 36.46 21.12
CA LEU A 18 -27.81 35.27 21.78
C LEU A 18 -27.71 34.06 20.84
N LEU A 19 -28.33 34.12 19.65
CA LEU A 19 -28.20 33.09 18.56
C LEU A 19 -27.20 33.49 17.49
N GLY A 20 -26.47 34.58 17.64
CA GLY A 20 -25.56 35.16 16.67
C GLY A 20 -24.06 34.83 16.87
N LEU A 21 -23.72 33.83 17.71
CA LEU A 21 -22.31 33.48 17.97
C LEU A 21 -22.06 31.98 17.86
N SER A 22 -22.31 31.45 16.68
CA SER A 22 -21.57 30.34 16.10
C SER A 22 -21.85 30.32 14.58
N ALA A 23 -21.24 31.27 13.88
CA ALA A 23 -21.05 31.07 12.45
C ALA A 23 -20.13 29.86 12.28
N PRO A 24 -20.54 28.84 11.54
CA PRO A 24 -19.57 27.80 11.14
C PRO A 24 -18.45 28.53 10.41
N SER A 25 -17.20 28.27 10.80
CA SER A 25 -16.02 28.74 10.08
C SER A 25 -16.22 28.44 8.60
N ALA A 26 -16.06 29.45 7.77
CA ALA A 26 -16.30 29.34 6.34
C ALA A 26 -15.45 28.21 5.75
N PRO A 27 -15.98 27.42 4.79
CA PRO A 27 -15.25 26.33 4.13
C PRO A 27 -13.87 26.73 3.56
N GLY A 28 -13.68 27.99 3.24
CA GLY A 28 -12.41 28.53 2.75
C GLY A 28 -11.24 28.52 3.73
N SER A 29 -11.49 28.48 5.06
CA SER A 29 -10.40 28.39 6.05
C SER A 29 -9.89 26.94 6.22
N LEU A 30 -10.74 25.96 5.99
CA LEU A 30 -10.36 24.54 6.00
C LEU A 30 -9.53 24.21 4.75
N ALA A 31 -9.99 24.61 3.57
CA ALA A 31 -9.29 24.40 2.31
C ALA A 31 -7.88 25.05 2.29
N ALA A 32 -7.75 26.27 2.81
CA ALA A 32 -6.46 26.97 2.90
C ALA A 32 -5.46 26.27 3.85
N ASN A 33 -5.95 25.56 4.89
CA ASN A 33 -5.08 24.78 5.78
C ASN A 33 -4.71 23.41 5.22
N LEU A 34 -5.53 22.83 4.35
CA LEU A 34 -5.30 21.51 3.75
C LEU A 34 -4.15 21.51 2.73
N THR A 35 -3.98 22.63 2.01
CA THR A 35 -2.94 22.81 0.99
C THR A 35 -1.61 23.37 1.55
N ASN A 36 -1.58 23.81 2.83
CA ASN A 36 -0.37 24.37 3.41
C ASN A 36 0.59 23.25 3.86
N THR A 37 1.68 23.09 3.13
CA THR A 37 2.80 22.18 3.42
C THR A 37 4.03 22.89 3.96
N THR A 38 3.88 24.14 4.46
CA THR A 38 5.00 24.98 4.84
C THR A 38 5.32 24.89 6.35
N VAL A 39 6.57 24.58 6.70
CA VAL A 39 7.13 24.60 8.05
C VAL A 39 8.31 25.57 8.07
N SER A 40 8.27 26.60 8.92
CA SER A 40 9.32 27.61 9.01
C SER A 40 9.70 28.25 7.65
N GLY A 41 8.74 28.40 6.75
CA GLY A 41 8.94 28.95 5.42
C GLY A 41 9.50 27.96 4.38
N ILE A 42 9.57 26.67 4.72
CA ILE A 42 10.07 25.58 3.88
C ILE A 42 8.88 24.73 3.47
N ASP A 43 8.68 24.53 2.17
CA ASP A 43 7.69 23.59 1.64
C ASP A 43 8.20 22.16 1.80
N VAL A 44 7.67 21.46 2.82
CA VAL A 44 8.14 20.10 3.16
C VAL A 44 7.60 19.02 2.22
N ASP A 45 6.53 19.28 1.44
CA ASP A 45 6.09 18.35 0.39
C ASP A 45 7.11 18.28 -0.76
N ALA A 46 7.69 19.42 -1.12
CA ALA A 46 8.69 19.51 -2.19
C ALA A 46 10.14 19.25 -1.73
N THR A 47 10.37 19.03 -0.42
CA THR A 47 11.72 18.93 0.14
C THR A 47 12.09 17.46 0.43
N THR A 48 13.20 16.97 -0.15
CA THR A 48 13.67 15.60 0.03
C THR A 48 14.31 15.38 1.41
N ILE A 49 14.45 14.11 1.85
CA ILE A 49 15.11 13.74 3.11
C ILE A 49 16.54 14.32 3.19
N PRO A 50 17.42 14.20 2.17
CA PRO A 50 18.74 14.83 2.21
C PRO A 50 18.69 16.35 2.37
N GLN A 51 17.73 17.02 1.72
CA GLN A 51 17.54 18.47 1.85
C GLN A 51 17.02 18.84 3.26
N LEU A 52 16.06 18.07 3.82
CA LEU A 52 15.63 18.25 5.22
C LEU A 52 16.79 18.07 6.20
N GLN A 53 17.65 17.06 5.98
CA GLN A 53 18.85 16.85 6.79
C GLN A 53 19.79 18.05 6.73
N ALA A 54 20.03 18.63 5.54
CA ALA A 54 20.83 19.83 5.35
C ALA A 54 20.22 21.02 6.09
N LEU A 55 18.93 21.29 5.92
CA LEU A 55 18.19 22.36 6.59
C LEU A 55 18.20 22.23 8.13
N MET A 56 18.11 21.00 8.65
CA MET A 56 18.23 20.74 10.09
C MET A 56 19.66 20.98 10.59
N ASN A 57 20.67 20.65 9.80
CA ASN A 57 22.08 20.93 10.14
C ASN A 57 22.39 22.43 10.14
N GLU A 58 21.70 23.20 9.29
CA GLU A 58 21.77 24.66 9.22
C GLU A 58 20.88 25.36 10.28
N HIS A 59 20.16 24.60 11.10
CA HIS A 59 19.20 25.10 12.10
C HIS A 59 18.05 25.93 11.53
N ARG A 60 17.68 25.72 10.27
CA ARG A 60 16.56 26.38 9.59
C ARG A 60 15.21 25.72 9.89
N ILE A 61 15.24 24.44 10.21
CA ILE A 61 14.13 23.62 10.71
C ILE A 61 14.69 22.69 11.78
N ASN A 62 13.84 22.11 12.61
CA ASN A 62 14.23 21.08 13.57
C ASN A 62 13.22 19.92 13.58
N ALA A 63 13.60 18.79 14.18
CA ALA A 63 12.78 17.60 14.22
C ALA A 63 11.47 17.80 15.00
N VAL A 64 11.48 18.65 16.04
CA VAL A 64 10.28 18.96 16.82
C VAL A 64 9.26 19.71 15.98
N ASP A 65 9.68 20.75 15.23
CA ASP A 65 8.76 21.53 14.38
C ASP A 65 8.18 20.67 13.27
N LEU A 66 9.01 19.85 12.62
CA LEU A 66 8.59 18.93 11.56
C LEU A 66 7.61 17.88 12.10
N THR A 67 7.90 17.26 13.25
CA THR A 67 7.01 16.27 13.87
C THR A 67 5.69 16.90 14.32
N ASN A 68 5.71 18.09 14.90
CA ASN A 68 4.51 18.83 15.26
C ASN A 68 3.62 19.11 14.05
N PHE A 69 4.21 19.55 12.94
CA PHE A 69 3.52 19.80 11.69
C PHE A 69 2.76 18.56 11.23
N TYR A 70 3.42 17.40 11.12
CA TYR A 70 2.77 16.17 10.68
C TYR A 70 1.70 15.67 11.65
N LEU A 71 1.94 15.74 12.95
CA LEU A 71 0.91 15.38 13.94
C LEU A 71 -0.31 16.33 13.88
N GLN A 72 -0.13 17.60 13.53
CA GLN A 72 -1.23 18.52 13.31
C GLN A 72 -1.98 18.21 12.02
N ARG A 73 -1.27 17.94 10.92
CA ARG A 73 -1.88 17.53 9.65
C ARG A 73 -2.68 16.25 9.80
N ILE A 74 -2.14 15.24 10.50
CA ILE A 74 -2.88 14.00 10.79
C ILE A 74 -4.19 14.33 11.51
N ARG A 75 -4.17 15.16 12.57
CA ARG A 75 -5.40 15.54 13.28
C ARG A 75 -6.42 16.26 12.41
N GLN A 76 -5.97 17.04 11.43
CA GLN A 76 -6.84 17.81 10.53
C GLN A 76 -7.41 16.97 9.39
N LEU A 77 -6.58 16.12 8.76
CA LEU A 77 -6.91 15.42 7.53
C LEU A 77 -7.38 13.98 7.74
N ASN A 78 -6.91 13.32 8.79
CA ASN A 78 -7.23 11.91 9.01
C ASN A 78 -8.74 11.63 9.23
N PRO A 79 -9.56 12.54 9.78
CA PRO A 79 -11.01 12.36 9.80
C PRO A 79 -11.67 12.25 8.41
N LEU A 80 -10.99 12.72 7.35
CA LEU A 80 -11.45 12.60 5.97
C LEU A 80 -10.78 11.43 5.25
N LEU A 81 -9.50 11.17 5.57
CA LEU A 81 -8.66 10.23 4.82
C LEU A 81 -8.62 8.83 5.44
N HIS A 82 -8.83 8.70 6.75
CA HIS A 82 -8.72 7.43 7.49
C HIS A 82 -7.40 6.67 7.19
N ALA A 83 -6.32 7.43 6.95
CA ALA A 83 -5.03 6.88 6.54
C ALA A 83 -4.16 6.41 7.71
N VAL A 84 -4.44 6.89 8.93
CA VAL A 84 -3.63 6.62 10.15
C VAL A 84 -4.52 6.03 11.23
N ILE A 85 -4.21 4.81 11.66
CA ILE A 85 -4.94 4.12 12.74
C ILE A 85 -4.56 4.67 14.11
N SER A 86 -3.27 4.89 14.34
CA SER A 86 -2.78 5.39 15.63
C SER A 86 -1.54 6.27 15.47
N THR A 87 -1.34 7.22 16.40
CA THR A 87 -0.14 8.05 16.48
C THR A 87 0.70 7.66 17.70
N SER A 88 2.02 7.80 17.57
CA SER A 88 2.96 7.47 18.64
C SER A 88 2.82 8.45 19.82
N PRO A 89 2.62 7.96 21.04
CA PRO A 89 2.56 8.83 22.23
C PRO A 89 3.92 9.47 22.56
N THR A 90 5.02 8.93 22.02
CA THR A 90 6.40 9.40 22.29
C THR A 90 6.96 10.29 21.18
N ALA A 91 6.26 10.48 20.04
CA ALA A 91 6.77 11.15 18.84
C ALA A 91 7.50 12.48 19.13
N LEU A 92 6.92 13.36 19.96
CA LEU A 92 7.56 14.63 20.31
C LEU A 92 8.72 14.48 21.29
N ALA A 93 8.74 13.46 22.12
CA ALA A 93 9.90 13.17 22.98
C ALA A 93 11.05 12.64 22.11
N ASP A 94 10.77 11.77 21.17
CA ASP A 94 11.74 11.23 20.22
C ASP A 94 12.30 12.33 19.31
N ALA A 95 11.47 13.29 18.87
CA ALA A 95 11.89 14.45 18.10
C ALA A 95 12.87 15.34 18.90
N ARG A 96 12.56 15.62 20.17
CA ARG A 96 13.50 16.36 21.06
C ARG A 96 14.81 15.61 21.23
N ALA A 97 14.77 14.29 21.40
CA ALA A 97 15.97 13.46 21.52
C ALA A 97 16.81 13.48 20.22
N ALA A 98 16.16 13.50 19.04
CA ALA A 98 16.83 13.61 17.75
C ALA A 98 17.52 14.98 17.59
N ASP A 99 16.85 16.09 17.95
CA ASP A 99 17.46 17.43 17.92
C ASP A 99 18.67 17.54 18.87
N GLU A 100 18.55 16.93 20.05
CA GLU A 100 19.68 16.88 21.00
C GLU A 100 20.86 16.04 20.46
N ALA A 101 20.56 14.88 19.85
CA ALA A 101 21.56 14.04 19.21
C ALA A 101 22.28 14.80 18.08
N ARG A 102 21.54 15.56 17.26
CA ARG A 102 22.08 16.39 16.18
C ARG A 102 23.01 17.47 16.73
N ARG A 103 22.63 18.14 17.82
CA ARG A 103 23.52 19.11 18.50
C ARG A 103 24.84 18.52 19.01
N ARG A 104 24.82 17.22 19.36
CA ARG A 104 26.02 16.46 19.74
C ARG A 104 26.82 15.92 18.55
N GLY A 105 26.43 16.23 17.31
CA GLY A 105 27.13 15.84 16.09
C GLY A 105 26.63 14.57 15.41
N ASP A 106 25.52 13.98 15.86
CA ASP A 106 24.88 12.83 15.17
C ASP A 106 24.37 13.24 13.77
N ARG A 107 24.66 12.42 12.76
CA ARG A 107 24.31 12.66 11.35
C ARG A 107 23.75 11.42 10.68
N ARG A 108 23.09 10.53 11.45
CA ARG A 108 22.42 9.35 10.87
C ARG A 108 21.44 9.78 9.77
N PRO A 109 21.26 8.96 8.71
CA PRO A 109 20.55 9.36 7.48
C PRO A 109 19.08 9.76 7.70
N LEU A 110 18.42 9.17 8.68
CA LEU A 110 17.03 9.47 9.01
C LEU A 110 16.87 10.23 10.33
N LEU A 111 17.96 10.82 10.89
CA LEU A 111 17.88 11.48 12.19
C LEU A 111 16.83 12.60 12.19
N GLY A 112 15.78 12.41 13.03
CA GLY A 112 14.71 13.39 13.18
C GLY A 112 13.67 13.41 12.04
N ILE A 113 13.69 12.43 11.14
CA ILE A 113 12.72 12.30 10.04
C ILE A 113 11.47 11.54 10.51
N PRO A 114 10.26 12.14 10.46
CA PRO A 114 9.01 11.48 10.81
C PRO A 114 8.58 10.48 9.73
N ILE A 115 8.36 9.22 10.14
CA ILE A 115 7.94 8.09 9.29
C ILE A 115 6.69 7.45 9.88
N ILE A 116 5.79 6.97 9.02
CA ILE A 116 4.65 6.13 9.40
C ILE A 116 4.85 4.72 8.82
N VAL A 117 4.57 3.69 9.62
CA VAL A 117 4.67 2.31 9.19
C VAL A 117 3.28 1.65 9.14
N LYS A 118 3.06 0.75 8.17
CA LYS A 118 1.81 0.01 8.01
C LYS A 118 1.46 -0.75 9.30
N ASP A 119 0.19 -0.87 9.63
CA ASP A 119 -0.25 -1.44 10.92
C ASP A 119 -0.13 -2.97 11.01
N ASN A 120 0.49 -3.60 10.06
CA ASN A 120 0.95 -4.99 10.16
C ASN A 120 2.45 -5.12 10.52
N ILE A 121 3.17 -4.02 10.77
CA ILE A 121 4.58 -4.00 11.17
C ILE A 121 4.69 -3.73 12.67
N ASN A 122 5.22 -4.69 13.42
CA ASN A 122 5.40 -4.58 14.86
C ASN A 122 6.25 -3.36 15.24
N THR A 123 5.70 -2.54 16.14
CA THR A 123 6.36 -1.31 16.58
C THR A 123 6.15 -1.14 18.09
N ALA A 124 7.23 -1.23 18.85
CA ALA A 124 7.18 -1.12 20.30
C ALA A 124 6.54 0.20 20.75
N GLY A 125 5.62 0.12 21.69
CA GLY A 125 4.89 1.27 22.23
C GLY A 125 3.63 1.67 21.47
N MET A 126 3.32 0.97 20.36
CA MET A 126 2.07 1.13 19.60
C MET A 126 1.43 -0.23 19.32
N PRO A 127 0.09 -0.32 19.23
CA PRO A 127 -0.57 -1.56 18.79
C PRO A 127 -0.15 -1.94 17.35
N THR A 128 -0.16 -3.24 17.08
CA THR A 128 -0.07 -3.81 15.73
C THR A 128 -1.25 -4.76 15.56
N THR A 129 -2.18 -4.38 14.69
CA THR A 129 -3.51 -5.00 14.66
C THR A 129 -3.85 -5.66 13.33
N ALA A 130 -3.05 -5.44 12.27
CA ALA A 130 -3.42 -5.79 10.90
C ALA A 130 -4.81 -5.24 10.50
N GLY A 131 -5.27 -4.17 11.19
CA GLY A 131 -6.58 -3.55 10.99
C GLY A 131 -7.74 -4.24 11.71
N SER A 132 -7.54 -5.42 12.32
CA SER A 132 -8.59 -6.24 12.92
C SER A 132 -8.72 -6.03 14.44
N TRP A 133 -9.94 -6.07 14.91
CA TRP A 133 -10.26 -6.07 16.34
C TRP A 133 -9.77 -7.34 17.05
N ALA A 134 -9.53 -8.42 16.33
CA ALA A 134 -8.96 -9.65 16.89
C ALA A 134 -7.58 -9.40 17.52
N LEU A 135 -6.82 -8.41 17.03
CA LEU A 135 -5.52 -8.01 17.58
C LEU A 135 -5.56 -6.64 18.29
N ALA A 136 -6.73 -6.08 18.56
CA ALA A 136 -6.86 -4.79 19.21
C ALA A 136 -6.03 -4.73 20.51
N GLY A 137 -5.22 -3.67 20.65
CA GLY A 137 -4.38 -3.46 21.83
C GLY A 137 -3.15 -4.37 21.91
N SER A 138 -2.90 -5.28 20.95
CA SER A 138 -1.67 -6.06 20.89
C SER A 138 -0.46 -5.16 20.67
N THR A 139 0.47 -5.14 21.62
CA THR A 139 1.69 -4.30 21.58
C THR A 139 2.95 -5.17 21.59
N PRO A 140 3.28 -5.84 20.49
CA PRO A 140 4.50 -6.61 20.37
C PRO A 140 5.74 -5.69 20.39
N GLY A 141 6.91 -6.27 20.57
CA GLY A 141 8.17 -5.54 20.42
C GLY A 141 8.41 -5.09 18.98
N ASP A 142 9.50 -4.35 18.75
CA ASP A 142 9.85 -3.89 17.39
C ASP A 142 10.14 -5.06 16.43
N ALA A 143 9.57 -5.00 15.23
CA ALA A 143 10.05 -5.72 14.07
C ALA A 143 11.49 -5.31 13.73
N PHE A 144 12.20 -6.13 12.95
CA PHE A 144 13.54 -5.74 12.47
C PHE A 144 13.51 -4.38 11.74
N ILE A 145 12.54 -4.18 10.85
CA ILE A 145 12.31 -2.92 10.13
C ILE A 145 12.22 -1.72 11.09
N ALA A 146 11.38 -1.82 12.12
CA ALA A 146 11.20 -0.74 13.09
C ALA A 146 12.48 -0.45 13.87
N LYS A 147 13.25 -1.49 14.21
CA LYS A 147 14.58 -1.34 14.85
C LYS A 147 15.57 -0.61 13.94
N GLN A 148 15.63 -1.00 12.65
CA GLN A 148 16.55 -0.39 11.70
C GLN A 148 16.18 1.09 11.43
N LEU A 149 14.89 1.41 11.26
CA LEU A 149 14.43 2.79 11.13
C LEU A 149 14.85 3.64 12.34
N LYS A 150 14.59 3.16 13.57
CA LYS A 150 15.00 3.84 14.80
C LYS A 150 16.52 3.94 14.92
N ALA A 151 17.27 2.90 14.53
CA ALA A 151 18.73 2.91 14.50
C ALA A 151 19.29 3.93 13.51
N ALA A 152 18.63 4.12 12.36
CA ALA A 152 18.94 5.17 11.38
C ALA A 152 18.51 6.58 11.83
N GLY A 153 17.80 6.70 12.96
CA GLY A 153 17.39 7.97 13.57
C GLY A 153 15.97 8.43 13.21
N ALA A 154 15.18 7.62 12.52
CA ALA A 154 13.81 7.94 12.19
C ALA A 154 12.92 8.04 13.44
N ILE A 155 11.92 8.91 13.36
CA ILE A 155 10.85 9.02 14.36
C ILE A 155 9.62 8.32 13.78
N ILE A 156 9.27 7.15 14.33
CA ILE A 156 8.03 6.48 13.93
C ILE A 156 6.86 7.18 14.63
N ILE A 157 6.13 8.03 13.88
CA ILE A 157 5.08 8.90 14.44
C ILE A 157 3.70 8.27 14.44
N GLY A 158 3.50 7.11 13.80
CA GLY A 158 2.20 6.44 13.76
C GLY A 158 2.18 5.14 12.97
N LYS A 159 0.98 4.54 12.94
CA LYS A 159 0.63 3.32 12.21
C LYS A 159 -0.36 3.67 11.11
N ALA A 160 -0.04 3.32 9.86
CA ALA A 160 -0.90 3.53 8.71
C ALA A 160 -2.02 2.49 8.66
N ASN A 161 -3.22 2.93 8.27
CA ASN A 161 -4.32 2.04 7.94
C ASN A 161 -3.97 1.15 6.75
N LEU A 162 -4.69 0.05 6.59
CA LEU A 162 -4.43 -0.95 5.56
C LEU A 162 -5.75 -1.64 5.21
N SER A 163 -5.77 -2.33 4.09
CA SER A 163 -6.79 -3.35 3.90
C SER A 163 -6.60 -4.43 4.96
N GLU A 164 -7.66 -4.76 5.67
CA GLU A 164 -7.62 -5.69 6.80
C GLU A 164 -6.95 -7.01 6.42
N TRP A 165 -6.02 -7.48 7.28
CA TRP A 165 -5.20 -8.67 7.02
C TRP A 165 -4.50 -8.65 5.65
N ALA A 166 -4.15 -7.45 5.16
CA ALA A 166 -3.53 -7.24 3.86
C ALA A 166 -4.36 -7.78 2.67
N ASN A 167 -5.71 -7.66 2.71
CA ASN A 167 -6.69 -8.23 1.78
C ASN A 167 -6.82 -9.76 1.84
N PHE A 168 -6.35 -10.43 2.89
CA PHE A 168 -6.32 -11.90 2.92
C PHE A 168 -7.35 -12.53 3.86
N ARG A 169 -8.44 -11.82 4.22
CA ARG A 169 -9.59 -12.37 4.96
C ARG A 169 -10.77 -12.69 4.06
N SER A 170 -11.16 -11.74 3.22
CA SER A 170 -12.37 -11.80 2.40
C SER A 170 -12.08 -11.42 0.95
N GLY A 171 -12.54 -12.23 -0.01
CA GLY A 171 -12.40 -11.92 -1.44
C GLY A 171 -13.13 -10.63 -1.86
N PRO A 172 -14.37 -10.39 -1.43
CA PRO A 172 -15.12 -9.20 -1.79
C PRO A 172 -14.82 -7.96 -0.93
N SER A 173 -13.80 -7.96 -0.04
CA SER A 173 -13.49 -6.79 0.78
C SER A 173 -12.96 -5.62 -0.05
N SER A 174 -13.26 -4.40 0.41
CA SER A 174 -12.75 -3.18 -0.22
C SER A 174 -11.30 -2.92 0.20
N SER A 175 -10.42 -2.66 -0.76
CA SER A 175 -9.06 -2.21 -0.45
C SER A 175 -9.07 -0.93 0.37
N GLY A 176 -8.23 -0.89 1.41
CA GLY A 176 -8.15 0.24 2.34
C GLY A 176 -9.18 0.23 3.46
N TRP A 177 -10.09 -0.74 3.50
CA TRP A 177 -10.99 -0.92 4.63
C TRP A 177 -10.36 -1.80 5.71
N SER A 178 -10.58 -1.44 6.97
CA SER A 178 -10.24 -2.27 8.12
C SER A 178 -11.25 -2.07 9.26
N GLY A 179 -11.47 -3.09 10.08
CA GLY A 179 -12.39 -3.03 11.21
C GLY A 179 -12.05 -1.92 12.20
N ILE A 180 -10.76 -1.68 12.47
CA ILE A 180 -10.30 -0.63 13.40
C ILE A 180 -10.25 0.75 12.73
N GLY A 181 -9.76 0.84 11.49
CA GLY A 181 -9.48 2.12 10.83
C GLY A 181 -10.60 2.65 9.94
N GLY A 182 -11.60 1.80 9.60
CA GLY A 182 -12.59 2.12 8.58
C GLY A 182 -11.97 2.19 7.18
N GLN A 183 -12.67 2.79 6.21
CA GLN A 183 -12.23 2.92 4.83
C GLN A 183 -11.22 4.06 4.69
N THR A 184 -10.02 3.75 4.21
CA THR A 184 -9.06 4.77 3.75
C THR A 184 -9.54 5.38 2.44
N ASN A 185 -9.61 6.70 2.37
CA ASN A 185 -10.05 7.45 1.21
C ASN A 185 -8.86 8.03 0.43
N MET A 186 -8.99 8.05 -0.89
CA MET A 186 -7.99 8.60 -1.79
C MET A 186 -7.89 10.13 -1.68
N PRO A 187 -6.70 10.74 -1.55
CA PRO A 187 -6.59 12.19 -1.35
C PRO A 187 -6.86 13.03 -2.61
N TYR A 188 -6.86 12.44 -3.81
CA TYR A 188 -7.22 13.12 -5.06
C TYR A 188 -8.73 13.16 -5.28
N ALA A 189 -9.48 12.17 -4.75
CA ALA A 189 -10.94 12.10 -4.81
C ALA A 189 -11.45 11.21 -3.68
N LEU A 190 -12.14 11.80 -2.68
CA LEU A 190 -12.48 11.13 -1.43
C LEU A 190 -13.48 9.96 -1.58
N ASP A 191 -14.17 9.87 -2.71
CA ASP A 191 -15.08 8.80 -3.07
C ASP A 191 -14.40 7.67 -3.86
N ARG A 192 -13.07 7.75 -4.03
CA ARG A 192 -12.28 6.77 -4.76
C ARG A 192 -11.43 5.90 -3.85
N ASN A 193 -11.21 4.67 -4.29
CA ASN A 193 -10.39 3.70 -3.59
C ASN A 193 -8.90 4.01 -3.81
N PRO A 194 -8.09 4.08 -2.73
CA PRO A 194 -6.65 4.35 -2.83
C PRO A 194 -5.82 3.13 -3.26
N CYS A 195 -6.45 2.02 -3.66
CA CYS A 195 -5.84 0.70 -3.76
C CYS A 195 -5.26 0.23 -2.41
N GLY A 196 -4.72 -0.99 -2.38
CA GLY A 196 -4.16 -1.58 -1.16
C GLY A 196 -3.26 -2.79 -1.46
N SER A 197 -2.88 -3.45 -0.42
CA SER A 197 -3.28 -3.32 0.98
C SER A 197 -2.54 -2.24 1.79
N SER A 198 -1.45 -1.60 1.29
CA SER A 198 -0.79 -0.49 1.99
C SER A 198 -1.47 0.86 1.71
N SER A 199 -2.80 0.89 1.77
CA SER A 199 -3.66 2.02 1.41
C SER A 199 -3.31 3.29 2.20
N GLY A 200 -3.29 3.19 3.53
CA GLY A 200 -2.92 4.30 4.38
C GLY A 200 -1.48 4.76 4.16
N SER A 201 -0.53 3.85 3.86
CA SER A 201 0.86 4.23 3.58
C SER A 201 0.98 5.04 2.29
N GLY A 202 0.25 4.67 1.22
CA GLY A 202 0.17 5.45 -0.02
C GLY A 202 -0.43 6.83 0.22
N VAL A 203 -1.57 6.89 0.92
CA VAL A 203 -2.27 8.15 1.27
C VAL A 203 -1.42 9.03 2.18
N VAL A 204 -0.69 8.47 3.16
CA VAL A 204 0.23 9.20 4.04
C VAL A 204 1.31 9.93 3.23
N ALA A 205 1.92 9.25 2.27
CA ALA A 205 2.95 9.86 1.42
C ALA A 205 2.34 10.92 0.49
N ALA A 206 1.20 10.63 -0.15
CA ALA A 206 0.55 11.53 -1.11
C ALA A 206 0.01 12.81 -0.46
N ALA A 207 -0.66 12.68 0.70
CA ALA A 207 -1.29 13.79 1.42
C ALA A 207 -0.34 14.50 2.41
N ASP A 208 0.95 14.17 2.38
CA ASP A 208 1.98 14.78 3.21
C ASP A 208 1.64 14.68 4.72
N LEU A 209 1.29 13.44 5.19
CA LEU A 209 1.04 13.15 6.62
C LEU A 209 2.29 12.67 7.36
N ALA A 210 3.35 12.36 6.64
CA ALA A 210 4.72 12.09 7.10
C ALA A 210 5.69 12.35 5.95
N VAL A 211 7.00 12.35 6.22
CA VAL A 211 8.02 12.50 5.16
C VAL A 211 7.96 11.31 4.21
N ALA A 212 7.80 10.11 4.74
CA ALA A 212 7.60 8.89 3.97
C ALA A 212 6.86 7.83 4.81
N ALA A 213 6.49 6.73 4.18
CA ALA A 213 5.85 5.60 4.83
C ALA A 213 6.54 4.27 4.48
N VAL A 214 6.22 3.24 5.25
CA VAL A 214 6.61 1.85 4.95
C VAL A 214 5.34 1.05 4.71
N GLY A 215 5.32 0.33 3.59
CA GLY A 215 4.28 -0.63 3.23
C GLY A 215 4.76 -2.07 3.30
N THR A 216 3.87 -3.01 2.99
CA THR A 216 4.17 -4.43 2.76
C THR A 216 3.45 -4.90 1.51
N GLU A 217 4.03 -5.87 0.84
CA GLU A 217 3.47 -6.43 -0.38
C GLU A 217 3.63 -7.95 -0.42
N THR A 218 2.55 -8.62 -0.75
CA THR A 218 2.56 -10.02 -1.19
C THR A 218 2.38 -10.06 -2.70
N ASP A 219 1.39 -9.34 -3.25
CA ASP A 219 1.26 -9.02 -4.67
C ASP A 219 0.54 -7.67 -4.83
N GLY A 220 1.25 -6.67 -5.36
CA GLY A 220 0.74 -5.32 -5.65
C GLY A 220 0.58 -4.38 -4.46
N SER A 221 0.69 -4.86 -3.23
CA SER A 221 0.28 -4.10 -2.04
C SER A 221 1.20 -2.94 -1.62
N ILE A 222 2.31 -2.69 -2.29
CA ILE A 222 3.12 -1.46 -2.22
C ILE A 222 2.91 -0.64 -3.48
N VAL A 223 3.13 -1.30 -4.64
CA VAL A 223 3.16 -0.57 -5.91
C VAL A 223 1.79 -0.05 -6.33
N CYS A 224 0.71 -0.81 -6.15
CA CYS A 224 -0.64 -0.36 -6.50
C CYS A 224 -1.06 0.87 -5.67
N PRO A 225 -1.04 0.88 -4.32
CA PRO A 225 -1.39 2.08 -3.57
C PRO A 225 -0.40 3.23 -3.80
N ALA A 226 0.88 2.97 -4.13
CA ALA A 226 1.80 4.03 -4.51
C ALA A 226 1.40 4.66 -5.85
N GLY A 227 1.16 3.86 -6.89
CA GLY A 227 0.72 4.32 -8.21
C GLY A 227 -0.61 5.06 -8.15
N ALA A 228 -1.63 4.48 -7.50
CA ALA A 228 -2.96 5.08 -7.35
C ALA A 228 -2.94 6.41 -6.58
N ASN A 229 -1.98 6.63 -5.70
CA ASN A 229 -1.82 7.88 -4.95
C ASN A 229 -0.73 8.80 -5.50
N GLY A 230 -0.19 8.51 -6.72
CA GLY A 230 0.77 9.39 -7.39
C GLY A 230 2.09 9.57 -6.64
N VAL A 231 2.59 8.50 -6.02
CA VAL A 231 3.84 8.48 -5.26
C VAL A 231 4.73 7.30 -5.70
N VAL A 232 5.94 7.25 -5.19
CA VAL A 232 6.93 6.19 -5.46
C VAL A 232 6.77 5.07 -4.45
N GLY A 233 6.74 3.82 -4.93
CA GLY A 233 6.78 2.62 -4.10
C GLY A 233 7.84 1.64 -4.59
N ILE A 234 8.58 1.04 -3.67
CA ILE A 234 9.56 0.01 -3.99
C ILE A 234 9.18 -1.29 -3.28
N LYS A 235 8.92 -2.33 -4.05
CA LYS A 235 8.96 -3.69 -3.54
C LYS A 235 10.37 -4.24 -3.79
N PRO A 236 11.19 -4.39 -2.76
CA PRO A 236 12.55 -4.88 -2.96
C PRO A 236 12.57 -6.38 -3.26
N THR A 237 13.72 -6.87 -3.64
CA THR A 237 14.01 -8.31 -3.73
C THR A 237 13.65 -9.00 -2.41
N LEU A 238 12.97 -10.16 -2.50
CA LEU A 238 12.65 -10.99 -1.35
C LEU A 238 13.90 -11.26 -0.50
N GLY A 239 13.86 -10.84 0.77
CA GLY A 239 14.98 -10.97 1.71
C GLY A 239 15.94 -9.77 1.74
N LEU A 240 15.72 -8.70 0.96
CA LEU A 240 16.49 -7.46 1.13
C LEU A 240 16.11 -6.77 2.46
N TRP A 241 14.82 -6.73 2.80
CA TRP A 241 14.33 -6.34 4.10
C TRP A 241 13.79 -7.56 4.85
N SER A 242 14.01 -7.61 6.17
CA SER A 242 13.48 -8.67 7.03
C SER A 242 11.97 -8.55 7.20
N ARG A 243 11.27 -9.70 7.22
CA ARG A 243 9.84 -9.80 7.51
C ARG A 243 9.56 -10.23 8.96
N ALA A 244 10.61 -10.44 9.79
CA ALA A 244 10.44 -10.80 11.19
C ALA A 244 9.73 -9.69 11.98
N GLY A 245 8.55 -10.03 12.52
CA GLY A 245 7.67 -9.08 13.20
C GLY A 245 6.73 -8.32 12.25
N VAL A 246 6.56 -8.79 11.02
CA VAL A 246 5.49 -8.38 10.10
C VAL A 246 4.39 -9.44 10.15
N VAL A 247 3.11 -9.03 10.24
CA VAL A 247 1.97 -9.95 10.13
C VAL A 247 1.96 -10.52 8.72
N PRO A 248 2.10 -11.85 8.54
CA PRO A 248 2.35 -12.45 7.23
C PRO A 248 1.08 -12.78 6.46
N ILE A 249 1.25 -12.91 5.14
CA ILE A 249 0.45 -13.78 4.28
C ILE A 249 1.30 -15.02 3.97
N SER A 250 2.49 -14.82 3.40
CA SER A 250 3.40 -15.90 3.02
C SER A 250 4.87 -15.51 3.20
N ALA A 251 5.61 -16.31 3.96
CA ALA A 251 7.06 -16.15 4.10
C ALA A 251 7.82 -16.38 2.78
N ASN A 252 7.19 -16.97 1.76
CA ASN A 252 7.81 -17.21 0.45
C ASN A 252 7.60 -16.05 -0.55
N GLN A 253 6.74 -15.08 -0.23
CA GLN A 253 6.40 -14.01 -1.18
C GLN A 253 6.36 -12.62 -0.54
N ASP A 254 6.01 -12.49 0.75
CA ASP A 254 5.90 -11.21 1.43
C ASP A 254 7.20 -10.41 1.37
N THR A 255 7.06 -9.11 1.11
CA THR A 255 8.13 -8.12 1.21
C THR A 255 7.63 -6.91 2.01
N ALA A 256 8.55 -6.08 2.47
CA ALA A 256 8.25 -4.76 2.99
C ALA A 256 9.15 -3.75 2.26
N GLY A 257 8.66 -2.54 2.06
CA GLY A 257 9.41 -1.54 1.32
C GLY A 257 8.92 -0.12 1.54
N PRO A 258 9.70 0.87 1.05
CA PRO A 258 9.40 2.27 1.20
C PRO A 258 8.30 2.74 0.25
N ILE A 259 7.49 3.69 0.73
CA ILE A 259 6.56 4.50 -0.06
C ILE A 259 6.87 5.96 0.22
N ALA A 260 7.23 6.74 -0.81
CA ALA A 260 7.70 8.10 -0.66
C ALA A 260 7.22 8.99 -1.82
N ARG A 261 7.32 10.31 -1.65
CA ARG A 261 6.91 11.26 -2.71
C ARG A 261 7.83 11.29 -3.92
N ASN A 262 9.08 10.83 -3.77
CA ASN A 262 10.10 10.86 -4.81
C ASN A 262 11.06 9.66 -4.67
N VAL A 263 11.80 9.38 -5.75
CA VAL A 263 12.76 8.26 -5.81
C VAL A 263 13.92 8.45 -4.82
N THR A 264 14.35 9.70 -4.58
CA THR A 264 15.43 10.00 -3.63
C THR A 264 15.09 9.54 -2.21
N ASP A 265 13.90 9.89 -1.72
CA ASP A 265 13.46 9.52 -0.36
C ASP A 265 13.24 8.01 -0.22
N ALA A 266 12.69 7.38 -1.27
CA ALA A 266 12.56 5.93 -1.32
C ALA A 266 13.92 5.23 -1.26
N ALA A 267 14.93 5.74 -1.97
CA ALA A 267 16.30 5.21 -1.95
C ALA A 267 16.97 5.36 -0.57
N VAL A 268 16.78 6.51 0.11
CA VAL A 268 17.30 6.72 1.49
C VAL A 268 16.69 5.70 2.44
N LEU A 269 15.36 5.50 2.39
CA LEU A 269 14.69 4.52 3.24
C LEU A 269 15.13 3.10 2.91
N LEU A 270 15.25 2.76 1.62
CA LEU A 270 15.65 1.42 1.19
C LEU A 270 16.97 1.00 1.84
N GLY A 271 17.98 1.87 1.81
CA GLY A 271 19.30 1.62 2.40
C GLY A 271 19.29 1.57 3.93
N ALA A 272 18.49 2.42 4.55
CA ALA A 272 18.45 2.55 6.01
C ALA A 272 17.95 1.29 6.75
N VAL A 273 17.25 0.38 6.06
CA VAL A 273 16.58 -0.79 6.66
C VAL A 273 17.25 -2.11 6.28
N THR A 274 18.20 -2.12 5.35
CA THR A 274 18.94 -3.33 4.96
C THR A 274 19.70 -3.94 6.13
N GLY A 275 19.89 -5.25 6.10
CA GLY A 275 20.68 -5.99 7.08
C GLY A 275 20.19 -7.43 7.27
N VAL A 276 21.13 -8.33 7.60
CA VAL A 276 20.82 -9.74 7.87
C VAL A 276 20.14 -9.86 9.23
N ASP A 277 18.97 -10.48 9.23
CA ASP A 277 18.21 -10.81 10.45
C ASP A 277 18.19 -12.33 10.68
N PRO A 278 18.76 -12.83 11.79
CA PRO A 278 18.73 -14.27 12.09
C PRO A 278 17.32 -14.85 12.22
N LYS A 279 16.29 -14.00 12.41
CA LYS A 279 14.89 -14.41 12.53
C LYS A 279 14.17 -14.52 11.18
N ASP A 280 14.80 -14.07 10.10
CA ASP A 280 14.33 -14.20 8.72
C ASP A 280 15.45 -14.73 7.84
N ALA A 281 15.45 -16.04 7.62
CA ALA A 281 16.50 -16.75 6.89
C ALA A 281 16.71 -16.23 5.45
N ALA A 282 15.67 -15.68 4.81
CA ALA A 282 15.79 -15.13 3.46
C ALA A 282 16.76 -13.95 3.40
N THR A 283 16.94 -13.23 4.50
CA THR A 283 17.86 -12.09 4.56
C THR A 283 19.34 -12.47 4.42
N ALA A 284 19.70 -13.73 4.65
CA ALA A 284 21.07 -14.18 4.44
C ALA A 284 21.53 -14.07 2.98
N ALA A 285 20.59 -14.15 2.03
CA ALA A 285 20.88 -14.06 0.59
C ALA A 285 21.27 -12.64 0.12
N GLN A 286 21.05 -11.59 0.95
CA GLN A 286 21.44 -10.22 0.60
C GLN A 286 22.94 -9.95 0.68
N ALA A 287 23.72 -10.89 1.24
CA ALA A 287 25.17 -10.73 1.40
C ALA A 287 25.86 -10.50 0.05
N GLY A 288 26.55 -9.36 -0.10
CA GLY A 288 27.18 -8.94 -1.35
C GLY A 288 26.26 -8.22 -2.35
N HIS A 289 24.97 -8.09 -2.05
CA HIS A 289 23.97 -7.42 -2.90
C HIS A 289 23.32 -6.21 -2.25
N ALA A 290 23.26 -6.15 -0.90
CA ALA A 290 22.64 -5.05 -0.18
C ALA A 290 23.63 -3.90 0.02
N PHE A 291 23.10 -2.68 -0.05
CA PHE A 291 23.81 -1.44 0.24
C PHE A 291 23.11 -0.70 1.38
N THR A 292 23.87 0.00 2.20
CA THR A 292 23.32 0.88 3.26
C THR A 292 23.00 2.28 2.76
N ASP A 293 23.44 2.61 1.56
CA ASP A 293 23.13 3.85 0.85
C ASP A 293 22.82 3.54 -0.61
N TYR A 294 21.54 3.62 -0.96
CA TYR A 294 21.08 3.46 -2.34
C TYR A 294 21.03 4.78 -3.11
N THR A 295 21.24 5.92 -2.46
CA THR A 295 21.27 7.21 -3.17
C THR A 295 22.47 7.33 -4.13
N GLN A 296 23.52 6.53 -3.93
CA GLN A 296 24.67 6.45 -4.83
C GLN A 296 24.31 5.94 -6.25
N PHE A 297 23.13 5.36 -6.44
CA PHE A 297 22.65 4.84 -7.72
C PHE A 297 21.66 5.79 -8.42
N LEU A 298 21.40 6.96 -7.84
CA LEU A 298 20.57 8.00 -8.47
C LEU A 298 21.40 8.69 -9.56
N ASP A 299 21.09 8.37 -10.80
CA ASP A 299 21.79 8.89 -11.98
C ASP A 299 20.73 9.46 -12.96
N ASP A 300 20.83 10.76 -13.26
CA ASP A 300 19.93 11.47 -14.16
C ASP A 300 20.22 11.22 -15.65
N ARG A 301 21.08 10.24 -15.96
CA ARG A 301 21.40 9.74 -17.29
C ARG A 301 21.35 8.22 -17.38
N ALA A 302 20.71 7.55 -16.42
CA ALA A 302 20.63 6.09 -16.39
C ALA A 302 19.85 5.50 -17.58
N LEU A 303 18.99 6.28 -18.23
CA LEU A 303 18.24 5.89 -19.42
C LEU A 303 19.05 6.01 -20.70
N GLU A 304 20.18 6.76 -20.72
CA GLU A 304 21.02 6.90 -21.90
C GLU A 304 21.64 5.54 -22.28
N GLY A 305 21.21 4.98 -23.41
CA GLY A 305 21.61 3.67 -23.91
C GLY A 305 20.95 2.48 -23.23
N ALA A 306 20.09 2.69 -22.22
CA ALA A 306 19.33 1.62 -21.57
C ALA A 306 18.35 0.94 -22.55
N ARG A 307 18.10 -0.36 -22.33
CA ARG A 307 17.14 -1.14 -23.10
C ARG A 307 15.95 -1.53 -22.24
N ILE A 308 14.78 -1.02 -22.57
CA ILE A 308 13.56 -1.16 -21.76
C ILE A 308 12.51 -1.96 -22.54
N GLY A 309 12.06 -3.09 -21.96
CA GLY A 309 10.94 -3.87 -22.47
C GLY A 309 9.61 -3.29 -22.05
N VAL A 310 8.58 -3.39 -22.88
CA VAL A 310 7.20 -2.95 -22.54
C VAL A 310 6.30 -4.17 -22.46
N TRP A 311 5.81 -4.45 -21.26
CA TRP A 311 4.86 -5.52 -21.00
C TRP A 311 3.42 -5.04 -21.16
N ARG A 312 2.71 -5.57 -22.16
CA ARG A 312 1.34 -5.17 -22.49
C ARG A 312 0.33 -6.28 -22.21
N THR A 313 0.65 -7.52 -22.59
CA THR A 313 -0.32 -8.63 -22.55
C THR A 313 -0.56 -9.10 -21.11
N GLY A 314 -1.82 -9.12 -20.68
CA GLY A 314 -2.22 -9.59 -19.34
C GLY A 314 -2.14 -8.52 -18.25
N THR A 315 -1.63 -7.31 -18.55
CA THR A 315 -1.59 -6.22 -17.58
C THR A 315 -2.87 -5.38 -17.57
N TYR A 316 -3.63 -5.41 -18.66
CA TYR A 316 -4.94 -4.73 -18.78
C TYR A 316 -5.73 -5.28 -19.97
N SER A 317 -7.05 -4.98 -20.01
CA SER A 317 -7.90 -5.26 -21.17
C SER A 317 -7.73 -4.17 -22.25
N PRO A 318 -7.16 -4.47 -23.45
CA PRO A 318 -6.95 -3.46 -24.48
C PRO A 318 -8.24 -2.81 -24.98
N THR A 319 -9.37 -3.53 -24.93
CA THR A 319 -10.66 -3.04 -25.45
C THR A 319 -11.44 -2.23 -24.43
N LEU A 320 -11.29 -2.50 -23.13
CA LEU A 320 -12.10 -1.88 -22.07
C LEU A 320 -11.38 -0.69 -21.45
N VAL A 321 -10.12 -0.87 -21.06
CA VAL A 321 -9.32 0.19 -20.39
C VAL A 321 -8.20 0.74 -21.26
N GLY A 322 -7.80 0.02 -22.32
CA GLY A 322 -6.77 0.48 -23.26
C GLY A 322 -6.96 1.92 -23.73
N PRO A 323 -8.18 2.34 -24.16
CA PRO A 323 -8.40 3.73 -24.58
C PRO A 323 -8.03 4.79 -23.55
N VAL A 324 -8.04 4.45 -22.26
CA VAL A 324 -7.67 5.34 -21.15
C VAL A 324 -6.19 5.25 -20.84
N VAL A 325 -5.64 4.04 -20.72
CA VAL A 325 -4.30 3.83 -20.18
C VAL A 325 -3.20 3.82 -21.23
N GLU A 326 -3.48 3.44 -22.48
CA GLU A 326 -2.49 3.40 -23.56
C GLU A 326 -1.89 4.77 -23.88
N PRO A 327 -2.65 5.89 -23.92
CA PRO A 327 -2.06 7.21 -24.14
C PRO A 327 -1.05 7.59 -23.04
N ILE A 328 -1.25 7.15 -21.80
CA ILE A 328 -0.32 7.38 -20.70
C ILE A 328 0.94 6.53 -20.90
N LEU A 329 0.79 5.25 -21.23
CA LEU A 329 1.90 4.37 -21.53
C LEU A 329 2.73 4.87 -22.74
N ASP A 330 2.07 5.37 -23.78
CA ASP A 330 2.75 5.94 -24.94
C ASP A 330 3.55 7.21 -24.58
N ASN A 331 3.04 8.05 -23.68
CA ASN A 331 3.79 9.20 -23.14
C ASN A 331 5.01 8.76 -22.32
N VAL A 332 4.89 7.69 -21.51
CA VAL A 332 6.03 7.10 -20.80
C VAL A 332 7.09 6.60 -21.80
N ILE A 333 6.67 5.84 -22.82
CA ILE A 333 7.57 5.34 -23.87
C ILE A 333 8.27 6.50 -24.61
N ALA A 334 7.55 7.56 -24.90
CA ALA A 334 8.12 8.75 -25.54
C ALA A 334 9.16 9.44 -24.63
N ALA A 335 8.89 9.56 -23.33
CA ALA A 335 9.83 10.12 -22.36
C ALA A 335 11.10 9.27 -22.24
N LEU A 336 10.98 7.95 -22.13
CA LEU A 336 12.13 7.03 -22.09
C LEU A 336 13.01 7.16 -23.33
N LYS A 337 12.40 7.21 -24.53
CA LYS A 337 13.11 7.43 -25.80
C LYS A 337 13.79 8.79 -25.86
N ALA A 338 13.15 9.83 -25.32
CA ALA A 338 13.72 11.18 -25.28
C ALA A 338 14.97 11.26 -24.40
N GLN A 339 15.05 10.43 -23.34
CA GLN A 339 16.24 10.27 -22.50
C GLN A 339 17.28 9.29 -23.08
N GLY A 340 17.10 8.80 -24.29
CA GLY A 340 18.08 7.96 -24.98
C GLY A 340 17.90 6.46 -24.81
N ALA A 341 16.82 6.00 -24.20
CA ALA A 341 16.54 4.56 -24.06
C ALA A 341 16.10 3.93 -25.38
N THR A 342 16.51 2.69 -25.60
CA THR A 342 15.98 1.81 -26.64
C THR A 342 14.80 1.04 -26.07
N VAL A 343 13.62 1.17 -26.69
CA VAL A 343 12.40 0.50 -26.22
C VAL A 343 12.08 -0.70 -27.10
N VAL A 344 11.91 -1.86 -26.47
CA VAL A 344 11.44 -3.12 -27.07
C VAL A 344 9.97 -3.30 -26.73
N ASP A 345 9.07 -3.20 -27.69
CA ASP A 345 7.63 -3.18 -27.50
C ASP A 345 6.92 -4.03 -28.58
N PRO A 346 6.22 -5.12 -28.24
CA PRO A 346 6.03 -5.64 -26.87
C PRO A 346 7.22 -6.46 -26.33
N ALA A 347 7.29 -6.60 -25.01
CA ALA A 347 8.15 -7.51 -24.28
C ALA A 347 7.34 -8.15 -23.14
N ASP A 348 6.47 -9.08 -23.48
CA ASP A 348 5.48 -9.64 -22.57
C ASP A 348 6.08 -10.76 -21.72
N ILE A 349 5.78 -10.72 -20.41
CA ILE A 349 6.17 -11.77 -19.46
C ILE A 349 5.14 -12.89 -19.50
N ASP A 350 5.60 -14.14 -19.63
CA ASP A 350 4.73 -15.31 -19.51
C ASP A 350 4.40 -15.61 -18.04
N LEU A 351 3.16 -15.34 -17.65
CA LEU A 351 2.61 -15.61 -16.31
C LEU A 351 1.76 -16.88 -16.26
N SER A 352 1.81 -17.77 -17.25
CA SER A 352 0.99 -18.99 -17.26
C SER A 352 1.21 -19.90 -16.03
N ALA A 353 2.35 -19.78 -15.35
CA ALA A 353 2.65 -20.53 -14.13
C ALA A 353 2.04 -19.94 -12.85
N THR A 354 1.40 -18.77 -12.89
CA THR A 354 0.86 -18.11 -11.67
C THR A 354 -0.49 -18.67 -11.24
N GLU A 355 -1.11 -19.58 -11.97
CA GLU A 355 -2.40 -20.21 -11.61
C GLU A 355 -2.38 -20.90 -10.23
N ASN A 356 -1.20 -21.34 -9.76
CA ASN A 356 -1.02 -21.97 -8.46
C ASN A 356 -0.60 -20.99 -7.34
N GLU A 357 -0.48 -19.71 -7.61
CA GLU A 357 -0.10 -18.70 -6.61
C GLU A 357 -1.09 -18.64 -5.46
N PHE A 358 -2.36 -18.39 -5.75
CA PHE A 358 -3.38 -18.26 -4.71
C PHE A 358 -3.57 -19.56 -3.89
N PRO A 359 -3.63 -20.76 -4.48
CA PRO A 359 -3.58 -22.01 -3.72
C PRO A 359 -2.35 -22.14 -2.82
N ALA A 360 -1.16 -21.73 -3.28
CA ALA A 360 0.05 -21.73 -2.46
C ALA A 360 -0.06 -20.73 -1.28
N LEU A 361 -0.55 -19.52 -1.53
CA LEU A 361 -0.77 -18.53 -0.48
C LEU A 361 -1.74 -19.02 0.59
N LEU A 362 -2.82 -19.74 0.24
CA LEU A 362 -3.79 -20.29 1.19
C LEU A 362 -3.13 -21.27 2.17
N CYS A 363 -2.36 -22.23 1.69
CA CYS A 363 -1.72 -23.22 2.55
C CYS A 363 -0.57 -22.61 3.38
N GLU A 364 0.19 -21.68 2.80
CA GLU A 364 1.26 -20.97 3.50
C GLU A 364 0.71 -20.07 4.60
N PHE A 365 -0.34 -19.30 4.32
CA PHE A 365 -0.99 -18.41 5.28
C PHE A 365 -1.41 -19.11 6.56
N LYS A 366 -2.07 -20.26 6.45
CA LYS A 366 -2.51 -21.03 7.64
C LYS A 366 -1.38 -21.29 8.63
N SER A 367 -0.20 -21.63 8.12
CA SER A 367 0.96 -21.95 8.97
C SER A 367 1.70 -20.69 9.43
N ASP A 368 1.85 -19.72 8.54
CA ASP A 368 2.63 -18.53 8.81
C ASP A 368 1.94 -17.60 9.78
N ILE A 369 0.60 -17.42 9.66
CA ILE A 369 -0.16 -16.63 10.62
C ILE A 369 -0.16 -17.25 12.02
N ALA A 370 -0.28 -18.57 12.14
CA ALA A 370 -0.18 -19.24 13.42
C ALA A 370 1.21 -19.05 14.05
N THR A 371 2.27 -19.13 13.25
CA THR A 371 3.65 -18.87 13.72
C THR A 371 3.81 -17.44 14.23
N TYR A 372 3.26 -16.45 13.50
CA TYR A 372 3.29 -15.05 13.93
C TYR A 372 2.52 -14.85 15.25
N LEU A 373 1.28 -15.32 15.33
CA LEU A 373 0.42 -15.17 16.51
C LEU A 373 1.09 -15.76 17.76
N GLN A 374 1.60 -16.99 17.68
CA GLN A 374 2.28 -17.67 18.77
C GLN A 374 3.60 -17.01 19.18
N THR A 375 4.28 -16.34 18.23
CA THR A 375 5.58 -15.70 18.49
C THR A 375 5.45 -14.31 19.09
N TYR A 376 4.46 -13.53 18.64
CA TYR A 376 4.41 -12.09 18.91
C TYR A 376 3.17 -11.62 19.66
N VAL A 377 2.08 -12.41 19.70
CA VAL A 377 0.80 -11.97 20.24
C VAL A 377 0.49 -12.71 21.54
N HIS A 378 0.55 -11.98 22.66
CA HIS A 378 0.41 -12.59 24.00
C HIS A 378 -0.54 -11.77 24.88
N GLY A 379 -1.19 -12.46 25.83
CA GLY A 379 -2.07 -11.84 26.83
C GLY A 379 -3.53 -11.89 26.43
N LYS A 380 -4.26 -10.81 26.72
CA LYS A 380 -5.70 -10.72 26.49
C LYS A 380 -6.04 -9.50 25.64
N ASN A 381 -6.96 -9.69 24.73
CA ASN A 381 -7.57 -8.63 23.95
C ASN A 381 -8.38 -7.70 24.88
N PRO A 382 -8.09 -6.41 24.96
CA PRO A 382 -8.77 -5.48 25.88
C PRO A 382 -10.22 -5.20 25.50
N VAL A 383 -10.65 -5.50 24.28
CA VAL A 383 -12.01 -5.26 23.79
C VAL A 383 -12.91 -6.45 24.11
N SER A 384 -12.50 -7.67 23.77
CA SER A 384 -13.27 -8.89 24.07
C SER A 384 -13.05 -9.43 25.48
N GLY A 385 -11.91 -9.13 26.11
CA GLY A 385 -11.50 -9.69 27.39
C GLY A 385 -10.96 -11.14 27.31
N GLU A 386 -10.95 -11.73 26.12
CA GLU A 386 -10.49 -13.09 25.84
C GLU A 386 -8.99 -13.16 25.61
N ALA A 387 -8.41 -14.35 25.63
CA ALA A 387 -7.04 -14.55 25.17
C ALA A 387 -6.95 -14.20 23.67
N TYR A 388 -5.81 -13.62 23.26
CA TYR A 388 -5.61 -13.37 21.83
C TYR A 388 -5.60 -14.69 21.02
N PRO A 389 -6.12 -14.67 19.78
CA PRO A 389 -6.02 -15.78 18.84
C PRO A 389 -4.57 -16.26 18.67
N GLN A 390 -4.38 -17.57 18.57
CA GLN A 390 -3.07 -18.21 18.37
C GLN A 390 -2.99 -19.02 17.08
N THR A 391 -4.14 -19.23 16.43
CA THR A 391 -4.27 -19.97 15.17
C THR A 391 -5.26 -19.29 14.24
N LEU A 392 -5.25 -19.66 12.96
CA LEU A 392 -6.25 -19.21 12.00
C LEU A 392 -7.69 -19.62 12.43
N ALA A 393 -7.85 -20.80 13.02
CA ALA A 393 -9.14 -21.24 13.56
C ALA A 393 -9.64 -20.31 14.68
N ASP A 394 -8.74 -19.81 15.53
CA ASP A 394 -9.12 -18.87 16.60
C ASP A 394 -9.51 -17.50 16.02
N LEU A 395 -8.86 -17.03 14.93
CA LEU A 395 -9.25 -15.80 14.22
C LEU A 395 -10.67 -15.94 13.66
N ILE A 396 -10.95 -17.02 12.93
CA ILE A 396 -12.30 -17.31 12.40
C ILE A 396 -13.33 -17.38 13.54
N ALA A 397 -12.98 -17.99 14.67
CA ALA A 397 -13.86 -18.07 15.83
C ALA A 397 -14.13 -16.68 16.44
N PHE A 398 -13.11 -15.81 16.51
CA PHE A 398 -13.26 -14.44 16.97
C PHE A 398 -14.21 -13.64 16.07
N ASP A 399 -14.03 -13.70 14.75
CA ASP A 399 -14.84 -12.95 13.78
C ASP A 399 -16.32 -13.40 13.86
N LYS A 400 -16.57 -14.71 13.96
CA LYS A 400 -17.92 -15.28 14.15
C LYS A 400 -18.56 -14.88 15.48
N ALA A 401 -17.76 -14.70 16.54
CA ALA A 401 -18.26 -14.28 17.84
C ALA A 401 -18.51 -12.78 17.92
N HIS A 402 -17.84 -11.97 17.09
CA HIS A 402 -17.87 -10.52 17.12
C HIS A 402 -18.22 -9.86 15.76
N PRO A 403 -19.30 -10.27 15.08
CA PRO A 403 -19.61 -9.82 13.71
C PRO A 403 -19.83 -8.31 13.57
N ASN A 404 -20.14 -7.62 14.69
CA ASN A 404 -20.31 -6.16 14.69
C ASN A 404 -18.98 -5.40 14.73
N LEU A 405 -17.86 -6.05 15.01
CA LEU A 405 -16.53 -5.45 15.07
C LEU A 405 -15.80 -5.57 13.73
N GLU A 406 -15.96 -6.70 13.04
CA GLU A 406 -15.20 -7.05 11.85
C GLU A 406 -15.89 -6.64 10.53
N GLY A 407 -16.92 -5.78 10.63
CA GLY A 407 -17.59 -5.17 9.48
C GLY A 407 -18.43 -6.14 8.63
N PRO A 408 -18.83 -5.72 7.42
CA PRO A 408 -19.76 -6.48 6.59
C PRO A 408 -19.11 -7.64 5.81
N TRP A 409 -17.77 -7.73 5.80
CA TRP A 409 -17.03 -8.66 4.97
C TRP A 409 -17.00 -10.06 5.58
N ASN A 410 -17.04 -11.09 4.72
CA ASN A 410 -16.99 -12.50 5.15
C ASN A 410 -15.55 -12.98 5.41
N ASP A 411 -15.40 -14.23 5.86
CA ASP A 411 -14.11 -14.87 6.14
C ASP A 411 -13.73 -15.90 5.06
N ALA A 412 -14.19 -15.72 3.82
CA ALA A 412 -14.08 -16.76 2.78
C ALA A 412 -12.64 -17.19 2.50
N ILE A 413 -11.68 -16.27 2.51
CA ILE A 413 -10.26 -16.61 2.32
C ILE A 413 -9.70 -17.31 3.55
N PHE A 414 -10.03 -16.85 4.76
CA PHE A 414 -9.65 -17.52 6.01
C PHE A 414 -10.20 -18.95 6.07
N GLU A 415 -11.46 -19.14 5.71
CA GLU A 415 -12.09 -20.47 5.69
C GLU A 415 -11.43 -21.37 4.63
N ALA A 416 -11.19 -20.87 3.42
CA ALA A 416 -10.47 -21.62 2.38
C ALA A 416 -9.03 -22.00 2.82
N ALA A 417 -8.30 -21.07 3.44
CA ALA A 417 -6.98 -21.35 3.99
C ALA A 417 -7.04 -22.39 5.13
N GLN A 418 -8.08 -22.31 5.98
CA GLN A 418 -8.28 -23.25 7.10
C GLN A 418 -8.56 -24.67 6.62
N GLU A 419 -9.19 -24.86 5.44
CA GLU A 419 -9.42 -26.18 4.84
C GLU A 419 -8.15 -26.85 4.33
N THR A 420 -7.06 -26.10 4.11
CA THR A 420 -5.75 -26.66 3.70
C THR A 420 -5.07 -27.40 4.84
N ASN A 421 -4.04 -28.21 4.53
CA ASN A 421 -3.19 -28.82 5.55
C ASN A 421 -2.09 -27.88 6.09
N GLY A 422 -2.05 -26.63 5.63
CA GLY A 422 -0.92 -25.72 5.91
C GLY A 422 0.30 -26.08 5.06
N ARG A 423 1.50 -25.72 5.54
CA ARG A 423 2.76 -26.04 4.85
C ARG A 423 3.04 -27.54 4.92
N ASP A 424 2.73 -28.25 3.86
CA ASP A 424 3.04 -29.66 3.64
C ASP A 424 3.70 -29.85 2.26
N ALA A 425 4.00 -31.10 1.90
CA ALA A 425 4.64 -31.41 0.60
C ALA A 425 3.80 -30.99 -0.62
N ALA A 426 2.46 -30.95 -0.49
CA ALA A 426 1.59 -30.48 -1.57
C ALA A 426 1.66 -28.96 -1.70
N CYS A 427 1.74 -28.24 -0.60
CA CYS A 427 1.96 -26.79 -0.56
C CYS A 427 3.31 -26.43 -1.18
N ASP A 428 4.38 -27.14 -0.81
CA ASP A 428 5.72 -26.94 -1.37
C ASP A 428 5.72 -27.20 -2.90
N GLN A 429 4.96 -28.18 -3.39
CA GLN A 429 4.82 -28.47 -4.82
C GLN A 429 4.12 -27.33 -5.56
N LEU A 430 3.07 -26.73 -5.00
CA LEU A 430 2.42 -25.55 -5.59
C LEU A 430 3.45 -24.42 -5.79
N ARG A 431 4.23 -24.13 -4.78
CA ARG A 431 5.26 -23.08 -4.84
C ARG A 431 6.37 -23.43 -5.83
N ALA A 432 6.81 -24.68 -5.87
CA ALA A 432 7.82 -25.15 -6.80
C ALA A 432 7.40 -25.08 -8.28
N THR A 433 6.10 -25.16 -8.56
CA THR A 433 5.55 -25.02 -9.92
C THR A 433 5.18 -23.59 -10.29
N THR A 434 5.30 -22.64 -9.37
CA THR A 434 4.92 -21.23 -9.57
C THR A 434 6.16 -20.33 -9.65
N THR A 435 6.92 -20.23 -8.57
CA THR A 435 8.02 -19.23 -8.46
C THR A 435 9.15 -19.47 -9.47
N PRO A 436 9.76 -20.68 -9.60
CA PRO A 436 10.87 -20.87 -10.54
C PRO A 436 10.50 -20.64 -12.01
N PRO A 437 9.33 -21.07 -12.53
CA PRO A 437 8.94 -20.76 -13.90
C PRO A 437 8.78 -19.25 -14.17
N VAL A 438 8.21 -18.48 -13.24
CA VAL A 438 8.08 -17.03 -13.40
C VAL A 438 9.45 -16.34 -13.37
N GLN A 439 10.37 -16.78 -12.50
CA GLN A 439 11.76 -16.32 -12.52
C GLN A 439 12.40 -16.58 -13.88
N ALA A 440 12.26 -17.80 -14.40
CA ALA A 440 12.81 -18.18 -15.71
C ALA A 440 12.19 -17.39 -16.86
N ALA A 441 10.89 -17.05 -16.78
CA ALA A 441 10.22 -16.23 -17.79
C ALA A 441 10.81 -14.79 -17.84
N ILE A 442 11.00 -14.16 -16.67
CA ILE A 442 11.62 -12.83 -16.58
C ILE A 442 13.07 -12.89 -17.08
N ASP A 443 13.89 -13.81 -16.55
CA ASP A 443 15.31 -13.91 -16.87
C ASP A 443 15.52 -14.20 -18.37
N SER A 444 14.70 -15.09 -18.94
CA SER A 444 14.78 -15.43 -20.37
C SER A 444 14.37 -14.26 -21.26
N LEU A 445 13.30 -13.54 -20.91
CA LEU A 445 12.84 -12.37 -21.66
C LEU A 445 13.90 -11.27 -21.63
N MET A 446 14.44 -10.96 -20.45
CA MET A 446 15.48 -9.94 -20.28
C MET A 446 16.75 -10.31 -21.04
N SER A 447 17.21 -11.55 -20.91
CA SER A 447 18.43 -12.02 -21.59
C SER A 447 18.27 -12.08 -23.11
N ALA A 448 17.13 -12.57 -23.64
CA ALA A 448 16.89 -12.68 -25.08
C ALA A 448 16.84 -11.33 -25.81
N ASN A 449 16.46 -10.26 -25.10
CA ASN A 449 16.30 -8.91 -25.64
C ASN A 449 17.36 -7.94 -25.12
N ASP A 450 18.31 -8.39 -24.28
CA ASP A 450 19.34 -7.57 -23.63
C ASP A 450 18.70 -6.39 -22.87
N LEU A 451 17.69 -6.66 -22.03
CA LEU A 451 16.93 -5.63 -21.32
C LEU A 451 17.57 -5.27 -19.97
N ASP A 452 17.60 -3.98 -19.67
CA ASP A 452 17.95 -3.45 -18.34
C ASP A 452 16.77 -3.48 -17.36
N ALA A 453 15.54 -3.30 -17.87
CA ALA A 453 14.29 -3.43 -17.12
C ALA A 453 13.12 -3.73 -18.05
N ILE A 454 12.00 -4.18 -17.45
CA ILE A 454 10.70 -4.32 -18.10
C ILE A 454 9.75 -3.31 -17.45
N ILE A 455 8.95 -2.59 -18.23
CA ILE A 455 7.93 -1.69 -17.69
C ILE A 455 6.53 -2.21 -17.97
N GLY A 456 5.62 -1.94 -17.02
CA GLY A 456 4.19 -2.17 -17.14
C GLY A 456 3.40 -1.14 -16.36
N LEU A 457 2.16 -0.85 -16.76
CA LEU A 457 1.28 0.04 -15.98
C LEU A 457 1.05 -0.54 -14.58
N THR A 458 1.24 0.30 -13.56
CA THR A 458 1.09 -0.12 -12.16
C THR A 458 -0.37 -0.32 -11.78
N ASN A 459 -1.23 0.59 -12.20
CA ASN A 459 -2.66 0.65 -11.88
C ASN A 459 -3.41 1.37 -12.98
N GLY A 460 -4.73 1.15 -13.01
CA GLY A 460 -5.68 1.99 -13.76
C GLY A 460 -6.17 3.17 -12.94
N SER A 461 -7.14 3.91 -13.51
CA SER A 461 -7.82 4.98 -12.77
C SER A 461 -8.48 4.42 -11.51
N ALA A 462 -8.33 5.12 -10.38
CA ALA A 462 -8.92 4.71 -9.12
C ALA A 462 -10.45 4.57 -9.26
N TRP A 463 -10.98 3.43 -8.81
CA TRP A 463 -12.40 3.11 -8.85
C TRP A 463 -13.16 3.72 -7.69
N LEU A 464 -14.50 3.77 -7.78
CA LEU A 464 -15.35 4.21 -6.67
C LEU A 464 -15.22 3.24 -5.50
N THR A 465 -15.10 3.78 -4.30
CA THR A 465 -15.14 2.94 -3.10
C THR A 465 -16.52 2.27 -3.01
N ASN A 466 -16.54 0.96 -2.85
CA ASN A 466 -17.74 0.17 -2.80
C ASN A 466 -17.86 -0.53 -1.45
N ASP A 467 -18.97 -0.30 -0.77
CA ASP A 467 -19.29 -0.91 0.53
C ASP A 467 -20.17 -2.18 0.37
N ASN A 468 -20.43 -2.61 -0.87
CA ASN A 468 -21.23 -3.79 -1.13
C ASN A 468 -20.40 -5.07 -0.91
N PRO A 469 -20.73 -5.90 0.11
CA PRO A 469 -19.97 -7.10 0.43
C PRO A 469 -20.06 -8.20 -0.64
N ASP A 470 -20.98 -8.08 -1.60
CA ASP A 470 -21.14 -9.05 -2.68
C ASP A 470 -20.31 -8.69 -3.93
N GLU A 471 -19.83 -7.45 -4.05
CA GLU A 471 -19.17 -6.94 -5.25
C GLU A 471 -17.65 -6.72 -5.06
N GLY A 472 -17.21 -6.34 -3.86
CA GLY A 472 -15.80 -6.11 -3.57
C GLY A 472 -15.17 -4.93 -4.32
N ASP A 473 -13.88 -4.99 -4.51
CA ASP A 473 -13.13 -4.01 -5.29
C ASP A 473 -13.59 -4.00 -6.75
N LEU A 474 -13.50 -2.82 -7.38
CA LEU A 474 -13.99 -2.58 -8.75
C LEU A 474 -15.49 -2.84 -8.94
N GLY A 475 -16.27 -2.99 -7.86
CA GLY A 475 -17.69 -3.30 -7.95
C GLY A 475 -17.97 -4.61 -8.72
N GLY A 476 -17.08 -5.61 -8.60
CA GLY A 476 -17.14 -6.85 -9.36
C GLY A 476 -16.66 -6.75 -10.82
N HIS A 477 -16.21 -5.60 -11.25
CA HIS A 477 -15.79 -5.32 -12.64
C HIS A 477 -14.28 -5.54 -12.85
N PHE A 478 -13.80 -6.75 -12.62
CA PHE A 478 -12.38 -7.11 -12.78
C PHE A 478 -11.86 -6.96 -14.21
N GLU A 479 -12.73 -6.87 -15.21
CA GLU A 479 -12.35 -6.54 -16.59
C GLU A 479 -11.72 -5.15 -16.76
N TYR A 480 -11.90 -4.26 -15.78
CA TYR A 480 -11.25 -2.95 -15.73
C TYR A 480 -9.93 -2.97 -14.94
N PHE A 481 -9.48 -4.15 -14.49
CA PHE A 481 -8.22 -4.27 -13.79
C PHE A 481 -7.04 -3.83 -14.66
N VAL A 482 -6.11 -3.11 -14.04
CA VAL A 482 -4.79 -2.77 -14.59
C VAL A 482 -3.77 -3.05 -13.51
N GLY A 483 -2.71 -3.81 -13.83
CA GLY A 483 -1.66 -4.11 -12.87
C GLY A 483 -0.52 -4.90 -13.48
N SER A 484 0.69 -4.71 -12.94
CA SER A 484 1.92 -5.38 -13.40
C SER A 484 2.74 -5.98 -12.26
N SER A 485 2.17 -6.08 -11.05
CA SER A 485 2.90 -6.52 -9.83
C SER A 485 3.24 -8.01 -9.81
N THR A 486 2.34 -8.86 -10.31
CA THR A 486 2.40 -10.33 -10.14
C THR A 486 3.72 -10.95 -10.58
N ALA A 487 4.34 -10.44 -11.66
CA ALA A 487 5.63 -10.95 -12.12
C ALA A 487 6.72 -10.79 -11.05
N ALA A 488 6.86 -9.59 -10.48
CA ALA A 488 7.83 -9.28 -9.44
C ALA A 488 7.47 -9.91 -8.10
N ALA A 489 6.17 -9.97 -7.77
CA ALA A 489 5.66 -10.58 -6.54
C ALA A 489 5.99 -12.07 -6.46
N VAL A 490 5.57 -12.84 -7.47
CA VAL A 490 5.72 -14.31 -7.52
C VAL A 490 7.18 -14.73 -7.68
N SER A 491 7.96 -14.00 -8.48
CA SER A 491 9.40 -14.28 -8.66
C SER A 491 10.22 -13.91 -7.42
N GLY A 492 9.73 -13.00 -6.57
CA GLY A 492 10.51 -12.38 -5.49
C GLY A 492 11.57 -11.39 -6.01
N TYR A 493 11.45 -10.94 -7.27
CA TYR A 493 12.32 -9.94 -7.88
C TYR A 493 11.87 -8.52 -7.51
N PRO A 494 12.74 -7.50 -7.62
CA PRO A 494 12.38 -6.15 -7.26
C PRO A 494 11.55 -5.47 -8.34
N ASP A 495 10.71 -4.56 -7.90
CA ASP A 495 10.10 -3.56 -8.76
C ASP A 495 10.00 -2.20 -8.07
N ILE A 496 9.89 -1.14 -8.88
CA ILE A 496 9.69 0.24 -8.44
C ILE A 496 8.62 0.92 -9.29
N THR A 497 7.60 1.47 -8.65
CA THR A 497 6.61 2.31 -9.32
C THR A 497 6.92 3.78 -9.12
N VAL A 498 6.69 4.57 -10.17
CA VAL A 498 6.75 6.03 -10.16
C VAL A 498 5.52 6.61 -10.86
N PRO A 499 5.12 7.87 -10.57
CA PRO A 499 4.00 8.51 -11.26
C PRO A 499 4.21 8.56 -12.78
N ALA A 500 3.19 8.16 -13.56
CA ALA A 500 3.23 8.09 -15.02
C ALA A 500 2.35 9.12 -15.72
N GLY A 501 1.24 9.49 -15.09
CA GLY A 501 0.25 10.41 -15.66
C GLY A 501 -1.02 10.46 -14.83
N TYR A 502 -2.04 11.07 -15.43
CA TYR A 502 -3.35 11.23 -14.79
C TYR A 502 -4.47 10.94 -15.80
N ASP A 503 -5.50 10.23 -15.35
CA ASP A 503 -6.78 10.14 -16.03
C ASP A 503 -7.83 10.89 -15.22
N ALA A 504 -8.45 11.91 -15.82
CA ALA A 504 -9.44 12.77 -15.15
C ALA A 504 -9.00 13.28 -13.75
N GLY A 505 -7.70 13.53 -13.56
CA GLY A 505 -7.11 13.97 -12.29
C GLY A 505 -6.74 12.84 -11.32
N LEU A 506 -6.98 11.58 -11.68
CA LEU A 506 -6.61 10.40 -10.90
C LEU A 506 -5.25 9.87 -11.35
N PRO A 507 -4.29 9.66 -10.42
CA PRO A 507 -2.94 9.23 -10.77
C PRO A 507 -2.88 7.81 -11.31
N LEU A 508 -1.97 7.59 -12.27
CA LEU A 508 -1.51 6.28 -12.71
C LEU A 508 0.02 6.20 -12.55
N GLY A 509 0.50 5.01 -12.20
CA GLY A 509 1.92 4.70 -12.08
C GLY A 509 2.43 3.86 -13.25
N ILE A 510 3.75 3.89 -13.43
CA ILE A 510 4.51 2.95 -14.25
C ILE A 510 5.48 2.18 -13.35
N THR A 511 5.47 0.86 -13.46
CA THR A 511 6.35 -0.03 -12.71
C THR A 511 7.53 -0.44 -13.57
N PHE A 512 8.75 -0.32 -13.03
CA PHE A 512 9.98 -0.87 -13.58
C PHE A 512 10.29 -2.17 -12.83
N ILE A 513 10.36 -3.29 -13.54
CA ILE A 513 10.64 -4.63 -13.03
C ILE A 513 12.07 -5.01 -13.44
N GLY A 514 12.87 -5.50 -12.49
CA GLY A 514 14.25 -5.91 -12.74
C GLY A 514 14.55 -7.37 -12.38
N PRO A 515 15.77 -7.83 -12.67
CA PRO A 515 16.23 -9.13 -12.21
C PRO A 515 16.46 -9.11 -10.70
N ARG A 516 16.60 -10.28 -10.09
CA ARG A 516 16.91 -10.40 -8.67
C ARG A 516 18.12 -9.54 -8.29
N TRP A 517 18.01 -8.75 -7.22
CA TRP A 517 19.01 -7.77 -6.76
C TRP A 517 19.25 -6.61 -7.73
N GLY A 518 18.26 -6.33 -8.58
CA GLY A 518 18.29 -5.25 -9.58
C GLY A 518 17.99 -3.86 -9.07
N GLU A 519 17.74 -3.66 -7.75
CA GLU A 519 17.38 -2.36 -7.17
C GLU A 519 18.30 -1.21 -7.58
N PRO A 520 19.65 -1.38 -7.63
CA PRO A 520 20.55 -0.31 -8.06
C PRO A 520 20.24 0.22 -9.46
N LYS A 521 20.02 -0.69 -10.43
CA LYS A 521 19.67 -0.32 -11.80
C LYS A 521 18.29 0.32 -11.88
N LEU A 522 17.29 -0.28 -11.22
CA LEU A 522 15.92 0.22 -11.22
C LEU A 522 15.82 1.62 -10.63
N LEU A 523 16.56 1.91 -9.55
CA LEU A 523 16.60 3.24 -8.94
C LEU A 523 17.17 4.29 -9.90
N GLY A 524 18.25 3.98 -10.61
CA GLY A 524 18.80 4.89 -11.63
C GLY A 524 17.78 5.19 -12.73
N LEU A 525 17.18 4.16 -13.33
CA LEU A 525 16.20 4.31 -14.40
C LEU A 525 14.96 5.09 -13.96
N ALA A 526 14.41 4.76 -12.78
CA ALA A 526 13.25 5.43 -12.22
C ALA A 526 13.55 6.89 -11.85
N TYR A 527 14.75 7.16 -11.33
CA TYR A 527 15.19 8.51 -10.98
C TYR A 527 15.33 9.38 -12.21
N ASP A 528 16.04 8.91 -13.25
CA ASP A 528 16.18 9.64 -14.51
C ASP A 528 14.80 9.96 -15.13
N TYR A 529 13.90 8.96 -15.17
CA TYR A 529 12.52 9.17 -15.64
C TYR A 529 11.79 10.22 -14.79
N GLU A 530 11.88 10.15 -13.46
CA GLU A 530 11.27 11.11 -12.53
C GLU A 530 11.79 12.54 -12.78
N GLN A 531 13.13 12.71 -12.90
CA GLN A 531 13.77 14.01 -13.12
C GLN A 531 13.47 14.58 -14.51
N ALA A 532 13.28 13.73 -15.51
CA ALA A 532 12.93 14.17 -16.86
C ALA A 532 11.46 14.59 -17.00
N THR A 533 10.56 14.03 -16.19
CA THR A 533 9.11 14.19 -16.42
C THR A 533 8.41 15.03 -15.36
N HIS A 534 8.84 14.96 -14.10
CA HIS A 534 8.21 15.65 -12.96
C HIS A 534 6.68 15.50 -12.94
N VAL A 535 6.17 14.28 -13.20
CA VAL A 535 4.74 13.99 -13.37
C VAL A 535 3.93 14.26 -12.09
N ARG A 536 4.53 14.04 -10.91
CA ARG A 536 3.79 14.14 -9.65
C ARG A 536 3.20 15.53 -9.43
N VAL A 537 1.90 15.58 -9.16
CA VAL A 537 1.18 16.78 -8.69
C VAL A 537 0.58 16.46 -7.32
N PRO A 538 0.83 17.25 -6.27
CA PRO A 538 0.23 17.03 -4.96
C PRO A 538 -1.30 17.06 -5.01
N PRO A 539 -2.01 16.22 -4.22
CA PRO A 539 -3.47 16.22 -4.21
C PRO A 539 -4.01 17.56 -3.72
N GLN A 540 -5.03 18.07 -4.43
CA GLN A 540 -5.80 19.23 -4.01
C GLN A 540 -7.05 18.73 -3.27
N LEU A 541 -6.99 18.65 -1.93
CA LEU A 541 -8.14 18.26 -1.12
C LEU A 541 -9.17 19.40 -1.15
N GLU A 542 -10.05 19.39 -2.14
CA GLU A 542 -11.18 20.33 -2.19
C GLU A 542 -12.24 19.92 -1.17
N ALA A 543 -12.68 20.88 -0.37
CA ALA A 543 -13.89 20.71 0.42
C ALA A 543 -15.05 20.46 -0.55
N GLN A 544 -15.69 19.30 -0.47
CA GLN A 544 -16.79 18.91 -1.36
C GLN A 544 -17.84 20.03 -1.45
N GLY A 545 -17.88 20.68 -2.60
CA GLY A 545 -18.81 21.73 -2.96
C GLY A 545 -18.98 21.78 -4.47
N GLY A 546 -19.71 20.84 -5.02
CA GLY A 546 -20.38 20.98 -6.30
C GLY A 546 -19.75 20.28 -7.50
N GLY A 547 -20.43 19.26 -7.98
CA GLY A 547 -20.51 18.89 -9.40
C GLY A 547 -19.42 17.94 -9.91
N GLN A 548 -19.70 16.66 -9.87
CA GLN A 548 -18.96 15.63 -10.60
C GLN A 548 -18.90 15.94 -12.10
N PRO A 549 -17.74 15.77 -12.76
CA PRO A 549 -17.73 15.43 -14.17
C PRO A 549 -18.24 13.99 -14.28
N GLY A 550 -19.43 13.80 -14.84
CA GLY A 550 -20.03 12.48 -15.02
C GLY A 550 -19.13 11.60 -15.86
N MET A 551 -18.85 10.38 -15.39
CA MET A 551 -18.52 9.29 -16.29
C MET A 551 -19.66 9.11 -17.28
N PRO A 552 -19.39 8.69 -18.55
CA PRO A 552 -20.45 8.33 -19.47
C PRO A 552 -21.29 7.23 -18.82
N ALA A 553 -22.60 7.45 -18.70
CA ALA A 553 -23.53 6.43 -18.28
C ALA A 553 -23.44 5.27 -19.28
N THR A 554 -22.89 4.14 -18.85
CA THR A 554 -23.03 2.88 -19.59
C THR A 554 -24.48 2.46 -19.44
N GLY A 555 -25.20 2.48 -20.57
CA GLY A 555 -26.59 2.10 -20.64
C GLY A 555 -26.81 0.68 -20.17
N ASP A 556 -27.92 0.49 -19.45
CA ASP A 556 -28.52 -0.80 -19.13
C ASP A 556 -28.48 -1.76 -20.32
N ASN A 557 -27.85 -2.90 -20.15
CA ASN A 557 -28.28 -4.14 -20.76
C ASN A 557 -27.81 -5.34 -19.92
N ASN A 558 -28.82 -5.98 -19.42
CA ASN A 558 -28.96 -7.25 -18.75
C ASN A 558 -28.01 -8.38 -19.11
N GLU A 559 -27.68 -9.11 -18.04
CA GLU A 559 -27.53 -10.56 -17.92
C GLU A 559 -26.39 -11.26 -18.69
N SER A 560 -25.61 -11.96 -17.92
CA SER A 560 -24.64 -13.00 -18.28
C SER A 560 -23.19 -12.55 -18.45
N PHE A 561 -22.42 -12.51 -17.35
CA PHE A 561 -21.00 -12.88 -17.35
C PHE A 561 -20.43 -12.94 -15.92
N LEU A 562 -20.93 -13.86 -15.13
CA LEU A 562 -20.23 -14.43 -13.98
C LEU A 562 -19.36 -15.57 -14.52
N ALA A 563 -18.12 -15.36 -14.89
CA ALA A 563 -17.13 -16.43 -15.00
C ALA A 563 -15.96 -16.11 -15.95
N VAL A 564 -14.99 -15.28 -15.59
CA VAL A 564 -13.67 -15.44 -16.25
C VAL A 564 -12.47 -15.13 -15.31
N MET A 565 -12.61 -14.32 -14.26
CA MET A 565 -11.44 -14.00 -13.39
C MET A 565 -11.45 -14.75 -12.04
N PHE A 566 -12.59 -15.23 -11.57
CA PHE A 566 -12.62 -16.40 -10.69
C PHE A 566 -12.20 -17.68 -11.44
N ALA A 567 -12.09 -17.65 -12.75
CA ALA A 567 -11.71 -18.80 -13.58
C ALA A 567 -10.20 -19.05 -13.62
N LEU A 568 -9.33 -18.13 -13.32
CA LEU A 568 -7.92 -18.44 -13.14
C LEU A 568 -7.60 -18.89 -11.70
N GLY A 569 -8.41 -18.49 -10.72
CA GLY A 569 -8.31 -18.98 -9.34
C GLY A 569 -9.40 -19.98 -8.91
N MET A 570 -10.53 -20.14 -9.64
CA MET A 570 -11.68 -21.00 -9.26
C MET A 570 -12.00 -22.11 -10.25
N LEU A 571 -11.24 -22.34 -11.30
CA LEU A 571 -11.37 -23.54 -12.14
C LEU A 571 -11.03 -24.84 -11.41
N SER A 572 -10.41 -24.77 -10.21
CA SER A 572 -10.12 -25.94 -9.38
C SER A 572 -11.27 -26.32 -8.42
N LEU A 573 -12.24 -25.45 -8.14
CA LEU A 573 -13.40 -25.76 -7.27
C LEU A 573 -14.59 -26.36 -8.01
N GLY A 574 -14.64 -26.26 -9.34
CA GLY A 574 -15.73 -26.81 -10.18
C GLY A 574 -15.65 -28.32 -10.43
N VAL A 575 -14.50 -28.96 -10.25
CA VAL A 575 -14.30 -30.39 -10.54
C VAL A 575 -14.68 -31.30 -9.35
N GLY A 576 -14.76 -30.77 -8.14
CA GLY A 576 -15.13 -31.54 -6.94
C GLY A 576 -16.62 -31.88 -6.83
N THR A 577 -17.51 -31.14 -7.47
CA THR A 577 -18.96 -31.31 -7.34
C THR A 577 -19.57 -32.18 -8.44
N LEU A 578 -18.88 -32.43 -9.54
CA LEU A 578 -19.36 -33.29 -10.63
C LEU A 578 -19.04 -34.77 -10.45
N ILE A 579 -18.22 -35.15 -9.47
CA ILE A 579 -17.90 -36.58 -9.18
C ILE A 579 -18.87 -37.16 -8.13
N ARG A 580 -19.64 -36.36 -7.39
CA ARG A 580 -20.59 -36.87 -6.37
C ARG A 580 -22.02 -37.13 -6.89
N SER A 581 -22.37 -36.76 -8.11
CA SER A 581 -23.74 -36.98 -8.66
C SER A 581 -23.92 -38.23 -9.56
N ARG A 582 -22.85 -39.08 -9.70
CA ARG A 582 -22.96 -40.31 -10.50
C ARG A 582 -22.81 -41.62 -9.71
N ARG A 583 -23.10 -41.63 -8.41
CA ARG A 583 -23.22 -42.88 -7.61
C ARG A 583 -24.49 -42.92 -6.76
N SER A 584 -25.63 -42.78 -7.39
CA SER A 584 -26.88 -43.31 -6.82
C SER A 584 -27.86 -43.56 -7.97
N GLY A 585 -28.01 -44.81 -8.33
CA GLY A 585 -29.07 -45.21 -9.21
C GLY A 585 -28.69 -46.37 -10.13
N SER A 586 -28.71 -47.59 -9.61
CA SER A 586 -29.25 -48.76 -10.26
C SER A 586 -28.89 -50.04 -9.50
N THR A 587 -29.77 -50.42 -8.61
CA THR A 587 -29.98 -51.84 -8.27
C THR A 587 -31.46 -52.11 -8.50
N ARG A 588 -31.81 -52.78 -9.62
CA ARG A 588 -32.91 -53.76 -9.68
C ARG A 588 -32.81 -54.66 -10.93
N ARG A 589 -32.58 -55.95 -10.64
CA ARG A 589 -33.09 -57.19 -11.29
C ARG A 589 -32.78 -57.36 -12.78
N LEU A 590 -32.06 -58.37 -13.16
CA LEU A 590 -32.32 -59.83 -13.11
C LEU A 590 -31.00 -60.59 -13.04
#